data_5d70ac1ba70a5a53601a625bf3c9049c
#
_entry.id   5d70ac1ba70a5a53601a625bf3c9049c
#
_cell.length_a   1.000
_cell.length_b   1.000
_cell.length_c   1.000
_cell.angle_alpha   90.00
_cell.angle_beta   90.00
_cell.angle_gamma   90.00
#
_symmetry.space_group_name_H-M   'P 1'
#
loop_
_entity.id
_entity.type
_entity.pdbx_description
1 polymer ?
#
loop_
_entity_poly.entity_id
_entity_poly.type
_entity_poly.pdbx_seq_one_letter_code
_entity_poly.pdbx_strand_id
1 'polypeptide(L)'
;MKKIAVITPYNNEDFNLIKKANESVKLQSNNQFNCEHIIVVDGQDTNEVLKKLDCFSLELKENYQDNGDTPRSVGTNLAISKNYDFIMYLDADNWFMKNHVNTLFDLIKLEDGIACSYRAFYSMEGEKLDYLEDSDCLKKKHVDTSCYLIPKNFFKFINIWHLIPKPTSQWCDRIFFHHLNLMRIQFKFSEKHTLAFRTLYQVHYKNNKNLMPKNIKENSKINERVYDYFFDENNQETFN
;
A
#
# COMPACT_ATOMS: atom_id res chain seq x y z
N MET A 1 6.27 16.96 17.30
CA MET A 1 5.22 16.37 16.44
C MET A 1 5.91 15.40 15.48
N LYS A 2 5.44 14.16 15.37
CA LYS A 2 6.02 13.16 14.48
C LYS A 2 5.65 13.44 13.02
N LYS A 3 6.54 13.09 12.09
CA LYS A 3 6.31 13.24 10.65
C LYS A 3 6.06 11.90 10.00
N ILE A 4 4.95 11.77 9.30
CA ILE A 4 4.56 10.56 8.58
C ILE A 4 4.53 10.87 7.08
N ALA A 5 5.35 10.17 6.29
CA ALA A 5 5.25 10.21 4.84
C ALA A 5 4.23 9.17 4.36
N VAL A 6 3.25 9.59 3.59
CA VAL A 6 2.34 8.69 2.87
C VAL A 6 2.71 8.74 1.39
N ILE A 7 3.20 7.63 0.87
CA ILE A 7 3.74 7.53 -0.49
C ILE A 7 2.71 6.89 -1.40
N THR A 8 2.33 7.60 -2.47
CA THR A 8 1.40 7.08 -3.49
C THR A 8 2.10 7.00 -4.84
N PRO A 9 2.23 5.78 -5.41
CA PRO A 9 2.53 5.63 -6.83
C PRO A 9 1.32 6.09 -7.64
N TYR A 10 1.56 6.88 -8.70
CA TYR A 10 0.51 7.42 -9.54
C TYR A 10 0.87 7.27 -11.03
N ASN A 11 -0.01 6.65 -11.81
CA ASN A 11 0.19 6.44 -13.25
C ASN A 11 -1.03 6.92 -14.04
N ASN A 12 -1.40 8.19 -13.85
CA ASN A 12 -2.52 8.83 -14.52
C ASN A 12 -3.90 8.18 -14.30
N GLU A 13 -4.13 7.61 -13.12
CA GLU A 13 -5.46 7.21 -12.66
C GLU A 13 -6.42 8.40 -12.68
N ASP A 14 -7.74 8.14 -12.65
CA ASP A 14 -8.75 9.19 -12.63
C ASP A 14 -8.47 10.21 -11.50
N PHE A 15 -8.55 11.50 -11.85
CA PHE A 15 -8.23 12.60 -10.93
C PHE A 15 -9.06 12.56 -9.64
N ASN A 16 -10.31 12.12 -9.70
CA ASN A 16 -11.15 12.04 -8.49
C ASN A 16 -10.68 10.96 -7.52
N LEU A 17 -10.04 9.90 -8.02
CA LEU A 17 -9.48 8.85 -7.18
C LEU A 17 -8.29 9.40 -6.38
N ILE A 18 -7.28 9.93 -7.06
CA ILE A 18 -6.08 10.46 -6.39
C ILE A 18 -6.40 11.70 -5.53
N LYS A 19 -7.39 12.52 -5.92
CA LYS A 19 -7.89 13.62 -5.10
C LYS A 19 -8.47 13.09 -3.79
N LYS A 20 -9.30 12.05 -3.83
CA LYS A 20 -9.87 11.42 -2.63
C LYS A 20 -8.78 10.81 -1.75
N ALA A 21 -7.78 10.15 -2.34
CA ALA A 21 -6.61 9.65 -1.62
C ALA A 21 -5.90 10.80 -0.88
N ASN A 22 -5.59 11.89 -1.58
CA ASN A 22 -4.91 13.06 -1.00
C ASN A 22 -5.71 13.71 0.14
N GLU A 23 -7.01 13.93 -0.06
CA GLU A 23 -7.89 14.46 0.98
C GLU A 23 -7.92 13.56 2.21
N SER A 24 -7.94 12.25 2.01
CA SER A 24 -7.94 11.27 3.11
C SER A 24 -6.65 11.30 3.93
N VAL A 25 -5.51 11.54 3.30
CA VAL A 25 -4.21 11.70 4.00
C VAL A 25 -4.20 12.97 4.85
N LYS A 26 -4.66 14.10 4.31
CA LYS A 26 -4.73 15.37 5.05
C LYS A 26 -5.58 15.29 6.30
N LEU A 27 -6.66 14.52 6.26
CA LEU A 27 -7.57 14.32 7.38
C LEU A 27 -6.99 13.46 8.50
N GLN A 28 -5.81 12.84 8.33
CA GLN A 28 -5.17 12.03 9.37
C GLN A 28 -4.35 12.86 10.36
N SER A 29 -3.86 14.03 9.97
CA SER A 29 -3.01 14.86 10.83
C SER A 29 -3.72 15.29 12.11
N ASN A 30 -2.98 15.34 13.23
CA ASN A 30 -3.46 15.78 14.53
C ASN A 30 -2.32 16.43 15.34
N ASN A 31 -2.52 16.63 16.64
CA ASN A 31 -1.51 17.25 17.52
C ASN A 31 -0.30 16.35 17.84
N GLN A 32 -0.33 15.06 17.52
CA GLN A 32 0.75 14.10 17.76
C GLN A 32 1.63 13.89 16.54
N PHE A 33 1.02 13.90 15.35
CA PHE A 33 1.72 13.66 14.08
C PHE A 33 1.14 14.49 12.94
N ASN A 34 1.98 14.76 11.96
CA ASN A 34 1.63 15.36 10.68
C ASN A 34 1.82 14.33 9.56
N CYS A 35 0.77 14.12 8.76
CA CYS A 35 0.82 13.27 7.57
C CYS A 35 1.05 14.13 6.33
N GLU A 36 2.13 13.86 5.62
CA GLU A 36 2.47 14.54 4.37
C GLU A 36 2.33 13.55 3.21
N HIS A 37 1.55 13.93 2.20
CA HIS A 37 1.34 13.09 1.03
C HIS A 37 2.46 13.31 0.02
N ILE A 38 3.13 12.23 -0.38
CA ILE A 38 4.18 12.20 -1.40
C ILE A 38 3.64 11.42 -2.59
N ILE A 39 3.27 12.12 -3.66
CA ILE A 39 2.81 11.49 -4.90
C ILE A 39 4.01 11.36 -5.85
N VAL A 40 4.29 10.15 -6.29
CA VAL A 40 5.35 9.85 -7.26
C VAL A 40 4.69 9.40 -8.56
N VAL A 41 4.77 10.26 -9.57
CA VAL A 41 4.18 10.00 -10.90
C VAL A 41 5.11 9.08 -11.68
N ASP A 42 4.58 7.96 -12.15
CA ASP A 42 5.29 7.00 -13.01
C ASP A 42 5.24 7.46 -14.47
N GLY A 43 6.24 8.23 -14.88
CA GLY A 43 6.27 8.91 -16.18
C GLY A 43 5.63 10.29 -16.15
N GLN A 44 5.02 10.72 -17.25
CA GLN A 44 4.48 12.07 -17.42
C GLN A 44 3.13 12.26 -16.72
N ASP A 45 2.97 13.35 -15.97
CA ASP A 45 1.69 13.76 -15.38
C ASP A 45 0.75 14.41 -16.42
N THR A 46 -0.01 13.58 -17.11
CA THR A 46 -0.96 14.04 -18.14
C THR A 46 -2.22 14.68 -17.56
N ASN A 47 -2.52 14.42 -16.29
CA ASN A 47 -3.68 14.96 -15.58
C ASN A 47 -3.39 16.27 -14.80
N GLU A 48 -2.13 16.72 -14.86
CA GLU A 48 -1.67 17.89 -14.10
C GLU A 48 -1.95 17.80 -12.59
N VAL A 49 -1.89 16.59 -12.03
CA VAL A 49 -2.15 16.32 -10.60
C VAL A 49 -1.22 17.12 -9.72
N LEU A 50 0.04 17.24 -10.12
CA LEU A 50 1.08 17.95 -9.40
C LEU A 50 0.76 19.45 -9.23
N LYS A 51 -0.02 20.03 -10.16
CA LYS A 51 -0.45 21.42 -10.10
C LYS A 51 -1.74 21.64 -9.33
N LYS A 52 -2.62 20.62 -9.30
CA LYS A 52 -3.99 20.73 -8.79
C LYS A 52 -4.13 20.27 -7.34
N LEU A 53 -3.21 19.46 -6.85
CA LEU A 53 -3.24 18.94 -5.49
C LEU A 53 -2.17 19.62 -4.62
N ASP A 54 -2.58 20.00 -3.42
CA ASP A 54 -1.68 20.44 -2.37
C ASP A 54 -1.03 19.21 -1.72
N CYS A 55 0.11 18.79 -2.23
CA CYS A 55 0.91 17.65 -1.79
C CYS A 55 2.37 17.84 -2.23
N PHE A 56 3.29 17.09 -1.65
CA PHE A 56 4.61 16.98 -2.24
C PHE A 56 4.54 15.99 -3.41
N SER A 57 5.07 16.36 -4.55
CA SER A 57 4.99 15.53 -5.73
C SER A 57 6.26 15.56 -6.55
N LEU A 58 6.56 14.48 -7.23
CA LEU A 58 7.63 14.39 -8.20
C LEU A 58 7.21 13.49 -9.37
N GLU A 59 7.77 13.78 -10.53
CA GLU A 59 7.54 13.07 -11.77
C GLU A 59 8.79 12.29 -12.14
N LEU A 60 8.64 10.99 -12.46
CA LEU A 60 9.73 10.17 -12.95
C LEU A 60 9.95 10.46 -14.43
N LYS A 61 11.20 10.39 -14.85
CA LYS A 61 11.57 10.66 -16.23
C LYS A 61 10.98 9.64 -17.24
N GLU A 62 10.79 8.40 -16.77
CA GLU A 62 10.30 7.28 -17.58
C GLU A 62 9.11 6.63 -16.90
N ASN A 63 8.25 5.99 -17.70
CA ASN A 63 7.15 5.17 -17.19
C ASN A 63 7.61 3.71 -17.05
N TYR A 64 7.75 3.25 -15.82
CA TYR A 64 8.29 1.93 -15.49
C TYR A 64 7.27 0.81 -15.64
N GLN A 65 5.98 1.09 -15.45
CA GLN A 65 4.87 0.11 -15.58
C GLN A 65 5.13 -1.17 -14.76
N ASP A 66 5.55 -1.01 -13.53
CA ASP A 66 5.92 -2.08 -12.60
C ASP A 66 4.98 -2.14 -11.39
N ASN A 67 3.70 -1.86 -11.59
CA ASN A 67 2.67 -1.79 -10.55
C ASN A 67 3.03 -0.83 -9.39
N GLY A 68 3.82 0.20 -9.68
CA GLY A 68 4.19 1.24 -8.74
C GLY A 68 5.41 0.92 -7.88
N ASP A 69 6.16 -0.13 -8.15
CA ASP A 69 7.33 -0.53 -7.36
C ASP A 69 8.44 0.53 -7.44
N THR A 70 8.81 1.00 -8.64
CA THR A 70 9.79 2.09 -8.80
C THR A 70 9.32 3.38 -8.14
N PRO A 71 8.08 3.88 -8.35
CA PRO A 71 7.56 5.03 -7.61
C PRO A 71 7.61 4.87 -6.09
N ARG A 72 7.25 3.69 -5.53
CA ARG A 72 7.36 3.43 -4.09
C ARG A 72 8.81 3.49 -3.62
N SER A 73 9.74 2.92 -4.38
CA SER A 73 11.18 2.97 -4.06
C SER A 73 11.70 4.42 -3.99
N VAL A 74 11.38 5.22 -5.00
CA VAL A 74 11.80 6.63 -5.07
C VAL A 74 11.19 7.44 -3.93
N GLY A 75 9.88 7.29 -3.68
CA GLY A 75 9.20 7.95 -2.57
C GLY A 75 9.77 7.54 -1.20
N THR A 76 10.12 6.27 -1.03
CA THR A 76 10.76 5.74 0.19
C THR A 76 12.12 6.41 0.42
N ASN A 77 12.98 6.47 -0.60
CA ASN A 77 14.29 7.13 -0.51
C ASN A 77 14.15 8.62 -0.18
N LEU A 78 13.18 9.29 -0.78
CA LEU A 78 12.89 10.68 -0.49
C LEU A 78 12.46 10.87 0.97
N ALA A 79 11.56 10.03 1.48
CA ALA A 79 11.12 10.09 2.87
C ALA A 79 12.27 9.83 3.86
N ILE A 80 13.15 8.87 3.55
CA ILE A 80 14.36 8.61 4.33
C ILE A 80 15.28 9.84 4.34
N SER A 81 15.56 10.44 3.18
CA SER A 81 16.44 11.62 3.04
C SER A 81 15.90 12.85 3.77
N LYS A 82 14.58 13.02 3.82
CA LYS A 82 13.87 14.10 4.52
C LYS A 82 13.63 13.81 6.02
N ASN A 83 14.16 12.71 6.51
CA ASN A 83 14.15 12.33 7.93
C ASN A 83 12.73 12.23 8.54
N TYR A 84 11.79 11.60 7.82
CA TYR A 84 10.49 11.25 8.38
C TYR A 84 10.62 10.23 9.52
N ASP A 85 9.67 10.25 10.47
CA ASP A 85 9.62 9.29 11.58
C ASP A 85 8.93 7.97 11.18
N PHE A 86 7.97 8.05 10.23
CA PHE A 86 7.19 6.92 9.74
C PHE A 86 6.98 7.00 8.24
N ILE A 87 6.83 5.84 7.61
CA ILE A 87 6.42 5.69 6.21
C ILE A 87 5.16 4.84 6.15
N MET A 88 4.25 5.24 5.29
CA MET A 88 3.07 4.51 4.83
C MET A 88 3.02 4.52 3.31
N TYR A 89 2.33 3.55 2.74
CA TYR A 89 1.98 3.55 1.31
C TYR A 89 0.47 3.70 1.15
N LEU A 90 0.04 4.25 0.02
CA LEU A 90 -1.38 4.35 -0.33
C LEU A 90 -1.50 4.28 -1.84
N ASP A 91 -2.24 3.32 -2.37
CA ASP A 91 -2.50 3.26 -3.80
C ASP A 91 -3.46 4.39 -4.21
N ALA A 92 -3.30 4.89 -5.44
CA ALA A 92 -3.99 6.08 -5.94
C ALA A 92 -5.52 5.98 -5.96
N ASP A 93 -6.05 4.76 -6.01
CA ASP A 93 -7.50 4.47 -6.02
C ASP A 93 -8.08 4.14 -4.64
N ASN A 94 -7.24 4.02 -3.61
CA ASN A 94 -7.62 3.74 -2.23
C ASN A 94 -7.71 5.02 -1.40
N TRP A 95 -8.25 4.92 -0.18
CA TRP A 95 -8.23 6.04 0.77
C TRP A 95 -8.22 5.56 2.22
N PHE A 96 -7.65 6.37 3.11
CA PHE A 96 -7.68 6.13 4.54
C PHE A 96 -9.04 6.53 5.13
N MET A 97 -9.61 5.69 5.98
CA MET A 97 -10.74 6.07 6.81
C MET A 97 -10.28 7.02 7.92
N LYS A 98 -11.23 7.76 8.52
CA LYS A 98 -10.98 8.88 9.44
C LYS A 98 -9.94 8.62 10.53
N ASN A 99 -9.84 7.43 11.07
CA ASN A 99 -8.97 7.10 12.20
C ASN A 99 -7.86 6.11 11.83
N HIS A 100 -7.56 5.94 10.54
CA HIS A 100 -6.63 4.92 10.08
C HIS A 100 -5.24 5.09 10.72
N VAL A 101 -4.61 6.23 10.52
CA VAL A 101 -3.27 6.49 11.05
C VAL A 101 -3.25 6.51 12.57
N ASN A 102 -4.26 7.11 13.21
CA ASN A 102 -4.33 7.13 14.67
C ASN A 102 -4.43 5.71 15.26
N THR A 103 -5.25 4.84 14.64
CA THR A 103 -5.39 3.44 15.05
C THR A 103 -4.05 2.69 14.99
N LEU A 104 -3.27 2.90 13.92
CA LEU A 104 -1.97 2.26 13.77
C LEU A 104 -0.90 2.89 14.67
N PHE A 105 -0.92 4.19 14.81
CA PHE A 105 0.04 4.93 15.63
C PHE A 105 -0.08 4.54 17.12
N ASP A 106 -1.28 4.32 17.61
CA ASP A 106 -1.53 3.90 19.00
C ASP A 106 -0.96 2.50 19.30
N LEU A 107 -0.92 1.61 18.31
CA LEU A 107 -0.31 0.28 18.43
C LEU A 107 1.21 0.34 18.62
N ILE A 108 1.88 1.28 17.95
CA ILE A 108 3.35 1.33 17.94
C ILE A 108 3.92 2.13 19.09
N LYS A 109 3.14 2.95 19.78
CA LYS A 109 3.58 3.69 20.97
C LYS A 109 4.11 2.80 22.07
N LEU A 110 3.68 1.56 22.13
CA LEU A 110 3.91 0.65 23.25
C LEU A 110 4.96 -0.43 22.94
N GLU A 111 5.30 -0.68 21.66
CA GLU A 111 6.14 -1.81 21.29
C GLU A 111 6.89 -1.59 19.97
N ASP A 112 8.06 -2.21 19.81
CA ASP A 112 8.80 -2.28 18.56
C ASP A 112 8.08 -3.21 17.59
N GLY A 113 7.84 -2.74 16.36
CA GLY A 113 7.21 -3.50 15.30
C GLY A 113 6.63 -2.61 14.21
N ILE A 114 6.04 -3.23 13.20
CA ILE A 114 5.28 -2.57 12.14
C ILE A 114 3.78 -2.75 12.44
N ALA A 115 3.03 -1.64 12.48
CA ALA A 115 1.59 -1.71 12.68
C ALA A 115 0.86 -1.96 11.37
N CYS A 116 -0.19 -2.80 11.43
CA CYS A 116 -0.98 -3.18 10.27
C CYS A 116 -2.49 -3.06 10.55
N SER A 117 -3.24 -2.63 9.53
CA SER A 117 -4.70 -2.66 9.51
C SER A 117 -5.23 -3.71 8.54
N TYR A 118 -6.57 -3.83 8.47
CA TYR A 118 -7.27 -4.60 7.45
C TYR A 118 -7.97 -3.68 6.45
N ARG A 119 -8.29 -4.26 5.28
CA ARG A 119 -9.04 -3.59 4.21
C ARG A 119 -10.54 -3.66 4.47
N ALA A 120 -11.24 -2.54 4.24
CA ALA A 120 -12.67 -2.52 3.98
C ALA A 120 -12.87 -2.38 2.47
N PHE A 121 -13.66 -3.26 1.86
CA PHE A 121 -13.79 -3.34 0.41
C PHE A 121 -14.88 -2.42 -0.13
N TYR A 122 -14.58 -1.79 -1.28
CA TYR A 122 -15.47 -0.84 -1.95
C TYR A 122 -15.53 -1.13 -3.45
N SER A 123 -16.68 -0.86 -4.06
CA SER A 123 -16.82 -0.85 -5.51
C SER A 123 -15.98 0.26 -6.15
N MET A 124 -15.83 0.25 -7.46
CA MET A 124 -15.11 1.32 -8.17
C MET A 124 -15.81 2.68 -8.03
N GLU A 125 -17.13 2.70 -7.86
CA GLU A 125 -17.93 3.89 -7.59
C GLU A 125 -17.82 4.37 -6.13
N GLY A 126 -17.25 3.55 -5.26
CA GLY A 126 -17.01 3.89 -3.85
C GLY A 126 -18.11 3.45 -2.90
N GLU A 127 -18.96 2.51 -3.30
CA GLU A 127 -19.95 1.89 -2.43
C GLU A 127 -19.32 0.74 -1.64
N LYS A 128 -19.62 0.66 -0.35
CA LYS A 128 -19.07 -0.37 0.53
C LYS A 128 -19.63 -1.73 0.17
N LEU A 129 -18.74 -2.72 0.02
CA LEU A 129 -19.11 -4.11 -0.23
C LEU A 129 -19.27 -4.87 1.08
N ASP A 130 -20.21 -5.80 1.08
CA ASP A 130 -20.39 -6.78 2.16
C ASP A 130 -19.41 -7.95 1.96
N TYR A 131 -18.12 -7.61 2.11
CA TYR A 131 -17.00 -8.54 2.10
C TYR A 131 -16.05 -8.16 3.22
N LEU A 132 -15.76 -9.13 4.07
CA LEU A 132 -14.76 -8.97 5.12
C LEU A 132 -13.50 -9.75 4.72
N GLU A 133 -12.36 -9.09 4.85
CA GLU A 133 -11.08 -9.75 4.77
C GLU A 133 -10.99 -10.73 5.96
N ASP A 134 -10.70 -11.98 5.66
CA ASP A 134 -10.53 -12.99 6.69
C ASP A 134 -9.36 -12.61 7.60
N SER A 135 -9.55 -12.67 8.91
CA SER A 135 -8.48 -12.48 9.91
C SER A 135 -7.30 -13.45 9.72
N ASP A 136 -7.51 -14.51 8.93
CA ASP A 136 -6.47 -15.41 8.46
C ASP A 136 -5.54 -14.81 7.38
N CYS A 137 -5.67 -13.54 7.02
CA CYS A 137 -4.72 -12.86 6.10
C CYS A 137 -3.28 -13.01 6.58
N LEU A 138 -3.08 -13.03 7.90
CA LEU A 138 -1.80 -13.34 8.53
C LEU A 138 -1.29 -14.74 8.24
N LYS A 139 -2.16 -15.71 8.27
CA LYS A 139 -1.84 -17.10 7.95
C LYS A 139 -1.59 -17.26 6.44
N LYS A 140 -2.22 -16.40 5.61
CA LYS A 140 -2.04 -16.40 4.15
C LYS A 140 -0.82 -15.62 3.69
N LYS A 141 0.02 -15.13 4.60
CA LYS A 141 1.28 -14.41 4.30
C LYS A 141 1.05 -13.19 3.38
N HIS A 142 0.03 -12.38 3.66
CA HIS A 142 -0.33 -11.24 2.85
C HIS A 142 -0.89 -10.10 3.70
N VAL A 143 -0.29 -8.91 3.55
CA VAL A 143 -0.82 -7.62 4.01
C VAL A 143 -0.73 -6.67 2.84
N ASP A 144 -1.83 -5.98 2.53
CA ASP A 144 -1.86 -4.97 1.47
C ASP A 144 -0.89 -3.83 1.76
N THR A 145 -0.21 -3.33 0.73
CA THR A 145 0.79 -2.27 0.87
C THR A 145 0.27 -1.03 1.57
N SER A 146 -1.00 -0.69 1.37
CA SER A 146 -1.63 0.49 1.99
C SER A 146 -2.04 0.28 3.46
N CYS A 147 -1.78 -0.92 4.02
CA CYS A 147 -2.17 -1.25 5.40
C CYS A 147 -1.06 -1.04 6.45
N TYR A 148 0.14 -0.64 6.06
CA TYR A 148 1.28 -0.53 6.97
C TYR A 148 1.47 0.88 7.54
N LEU A 149 1.90 0.97 8.81
CA LEU A 149 2.60 2.11 9.38
C LEU A 149 3.98 1.64 9.85
N ILE A 150 5.03 2.12 9.22
CA ILE A 150 6.40 1.62 9.34
C ILE A 150 7.26 2.64 10.07
N PRO A 151 7.76 2.35 11.28
CA PRO A 151 8.65 3.23 12.01
C PRO A 151 10.04 3.32 11.38
N LYS A 152 10.74 4.43 11.64
CA LYS A 152 12.05 4.77 11.10
C LYS A 152 13.14 3.70 11.34
N ASN A 153 13.11 3.00 12.46
CA ASN A 153 14.07 1.93 12.78
C ASN A 153 14.02 0.76 11.81
N PHE A 154 12.92 0.61 11.03
CA PHE A 154 12.76 -0.43 10.00
C PHE A 154 13.07 0.05 8.58
N PHE A 155 13.37 1.34 8.35
CA PHE A 155 13.57 1.88 6.99
C PHE A 155 14.67 1.18 6.20
N LYS A 156 15.70 0.67 6.86
CA LYS A 156 16.77 -0.10 6.21
C LYS A 156 16.31 -1.43 5.58
N PHE A 157 15.10 -1.90 5.95
CA PHE A 157 14.57 -3.18 5.47
C PHE A 157 13.46 -3.02 4.43
N ILE A 158 12.91 -1.80 4.23
CA ILE A 158 11.67 -1.63 3.45
C ILE A 158 11.89 -1.19 2.00
N ASN A 159 13.07 -0.74 1.62
CA ASN A 159 13.30 -0.27 0.26
C ASN A 159 13.74 -1.40 -0.68
N ILE A 160 12.89 -2.42 -0.79
CA ILE A 160 13.13 -3.56 -1.69
C ILE A 160 12.37 -3.44 -3.02
N TRP A 161 11.52 -2.43 -3.18
CA TRP A 161 10.64 -2.28 -4.34
C TRP A 161 11.40 -2.35 -5.67
N HIS A 162 12.55 -1.67 -5.77
CA HIS A 162 13.40 -1.69 -6.96
C HIS A 162 14.09 -3.03 -7.23
N LEU A 163 14.07 -3.96 -6.28
CA LEU A 163 14.60 -5.32 -6.43
C LEU A 163 13.56 -6.32 -6.91
N ILE A 164 12.27 -5.93 -6.92
CA ILE A 164 11.19 -6.79 -7.36
C ILE A 164 11.24 -6.87 -8.90
N PRO A 165 11.44 -8.06 -9.49
CA PRO A 165 11.44 -8.17 -10.94
C PRO A 165 10.08 -7.78 -11.54
N LYS A 166 10.07 -6.97 -12.59
CA LYS A 166 8.84 -6.48 -13.24
C LYS A 166 7.81 -7.57 -13.55
N PRO A 167 8.17 -8.79 -14.00
CA PRO A 167 7.19 -9.85 -14.20
C PRO A 167 6.46 -10.32 -12.95
N THR A 168 7.01 -10.06 -11.76
CA THR A 168 6.45 -10.45 -10.45
C THR A 168 5.84 -9.28 -9.69
N SER A 169 5.90 -8.06 -10.22
CA SER A 169 5.41 -6.85 -9.55
C SER A 169 3.92 -6.88 -9.20
N GLN A 170 3.12 -7.70 -9.89
CA GLN A 170 1.72 -7.94 -9.52
C GLN A 170 1.54 -8.62 -8.15
N TRP A 171 2.60 -9.16 -7.56
CA TRP A 171 2.63 -9.79 -6.22
C TRP A 171 3.52 -9.02 -5.26
N CYS A 172 3.84 -7.77 -5.56
CA CYS A 172 4.77 -6.95 -4.79
C CYS A 172 4.41 -6.88 -3.29
N ASP A 173 3.12 -6.83 -2.95
CA ASP A 173 2.62 -6.84 -1.59
C ASP A 173 2.98 -8.13 -0.82
N ARG A 174 2.90 -9.29 -1.50
CA ARG A 174 3.28 -10.60 -0.93
C ARG A 174 4.79 -10.73 -0.78
N ILE A 175 5.54 -10.30 -1.79
CA ILE A 175 7.01 -10.29 -1.78
C ILE A 175 7.49 -9.38 -0.64
N PHE A 176 6.91 -8.20 -0.51
CA PHE A 176 7.23 -7.26 0.56
C PHE A 176 6.96 -7.85 1.94
N PHE A 177 5.76 -8.42 2.16
CA PHE A 177 5.41 -9.05 3.42
C PHE A 177 6.33 -10.21 3.76
N HIS A 178 6.62 -11.08 2.79
CA HIS A 178 7.55 -12.20 2.95
C HIS A 178 8.95 -11.73 3.34
N HIS A 179 9.49 -10.73 2.65
CA HIS A 179 10.78 -10.12 2.97
C HIS A 179 10.84 -9.62 4.42
N LEU A 180 9.81 -8.89 4.88
CA LEU A 180 9.76 -8.42 6.26
C LEU A 180 9.73 -9.56 7.28
N ASN A 181 9.06 -10.68 6.95
CA ASN A 181 9.08 -11.89 7.79
C ASN A 181 10.46 -12.52 7.85
N LEU A 182 11.18 -12.61 6.73
CA LEU A 182 12.57 -13.10 6.70
C LEU A 182 13.50 -12.25 7.57
N MET A 183 13.25 -10.94 7.62
CA MET A 183 13.96 -10.02 8.52
C MET A 183 13.51 -10.15 9.97
N ARG A 184 12.62 -11.09 10.32
CA ARG A 184 12.05 -11.34 11.64
C ARG A 184 11.41 -10.11 12.27
N ILE A 185 10.82 -9.25 11.46
CA ILE A 185 10.11 -8.05 11.92
C ILE A 185 8.77 -8.48 12.52
N GLN A 186 8.46 -7.97 13.69
CA GLN A 186 7.18 -8.22 14.34
C GLN A 186 6.08 -7.33 13.74
N PHE A 187 4.91 -7.91 13.49
CA PHE A 187 3.72 -7.18 13.06
C PHE A 187 2.72 -7.05 14.21
N LYS A 188 2.14 -5.86 14.31
CA LYS A 188 1.09 -5.53 15.27
C LYS A 188 -0.20 -5.23 14.51
N PHE A 189 -1.21 -6.04 14.67
CA PHE A 189 -2.47 -5.92 13.95
C PHE A 189 -3.50 -5.18 14.77
N SER A 190 -4.14 -4.19 14.16
CA SER A 190 -5.20 -3.40 14.80
C SER A 190 -6.53 -4.14 14.89
N GLU A 191 -6.68 -5.23 14.15
CA GLU A 191 -7.95 -5.97 13.95
C GLU A 191 -9.09 -5.06 13.44
N LYS A 192 -8.73 -3.89 12.86
CA LYS A 192 -9.70 -2.92 12.36
C LYS A 192 -9.55 -2.73 10.85
N HIS A 193 -10.67 -2.69 10.16
CA HIS A 193 -10.77 -2.43 8.73
C HIS A 193 -10.81 -0.92 8.48
N THR A 194 -9.65 -0.28 8.42
CA THR A 194 -9.54 1.19 8.35
C THR A 194 -8.93 1.69 7.04
N LEU A 195 -8.46 0.81 6.17
CA LEU A 195 -8.13 1.11 4.78
C LEU A 195 -9.35 0.85 3.91
N ALA A 196 -9.82 1.84 3.18
CA ALA A 196 -10.85 1.67 2.16
C ALA A 196 -10.18 1.27 0.83
N PHE A 197 -10.41 0.04 0.43
CA PHE A 197 -9.79 -0.60 -0.73
C PHE A 197 -10.82 -0.75 -1.86
N ARG A 198 -10.61 -0.05 -2.99
CA ARG A 198 -11.39 -0.28 -4.21
C ARG A 198 -10.93 -1.57 -4.88
N THR A 199 -11.88 -2.30 -5.42
CA THR A 199 -11.57 -3.60 -6.00
C THR A 199 -12.27 -3.84 -7.33
N LEU A 200 -11.56 -4.50 -8.23
CA LEU A 200 -12.09 -5.07 -9.47
C LEU A 200 -12.17 -6.60 -9.41
N TYR A 201 -11.81 -7.24 -8.28
CA TYR A 201 -11.78 -8.69 -8.19
C TYR A 201 -13.15 -9.27 -7.88
N GLN A 202 -13.60 -10.21 -8.72
CA GLN A 202 -14.92 -10.84 -8.65
C GLN A 202 -15.24 -11.43 -7.28
N VAL A 203 -14.25 -12.00 -6.60
CA VAL A 203 -14.43 -12.66 -5.28
C VAL A 203 -15.00 -11.71 -4.24
N HIS A 204 -14.71 -10.41 -4.32
CA HIS A 204 -15.17 -9.42 -3.35
C HIS A 204 -16.64 -9.00 -3.55
N TYR A 205 -17.23 -9.34 -4.70
CA TYR A 205 -18.61 -8.99 -5.05
C TYR A 205 -19.64 -10.11 -4.80
N LYS A 206 -19.26 -11.19 -4.09
CA LYS A 206 -20.16 -12.35 -3.88
C LYS A 206 -21.53 -11.96 -3.34
N ASN A 207 -21.57 -11.06 -2.35
CA ASN A 207 -22.80 -10.60 -1.71
C ASN A 207 -23.38 -9.32 -2.33
N ASN A 208 -22.65 -8.67 -3.27
CA ASN A 208 -23.03 -7.40 -3.89
C ASN A 208 -22.93 -7.48 -5.42
N LYS A 209 -23.53 -8.52 -6.03
CA LYS A 209 -23.44 -8.77 -7.48
C LYS A 209 -23.96 -7.59 -8.34
N ASN A 210 -24.93 -6.83 -7.83
CA ASN A 210 -25.48 -5.64 -8.47
C ASN A 210 -24.50 -4.47 -8.58
N LEU A 211 -23.44 -4.46 -7.76
CA LEU A 211 -22.37 -3.44 -7.78
C LEU A 211 -21.17 -3.88 -8.63
N MET A 212 -21.22 -5.07 -9.24
CA MET A 212 -20.10 -5.62 -10.00
C MET A 212 -19.87 -4.82 -11.29
N PRO A 213 -18.67 -4.28 -11.52
CA PRO A 213 -18.37 -3.52 -12.72
C PRO A 213 -18.26 -4.42 -13.95
N LYS A 214 -18.44 -3.83 -15.14
CA LYS A 214 -18.35 -4.58 -16.41
C LYS A 214 -16.94 -5.12 -16.73
N ASN A 215 -15.92 -4.44 -16.25
CA ASN A 215 -14.51 -4.77 -16.45
C ASN A 215 -13.90 -5.54 -15.28
N ILE A 216 -14.70 -6.41 -14.65
CA ILE A 216 -14.29 -7.23 -13.51
C ILE A 216 -13.05 -8.08 -13.85
N LYS A 217 -12.14 -8.17 -12.91
CA LYS A 217 -10.99 -9.07 -13.00
C LYS A 217 -11.39 -10.40 -12.37
N GLU A 218 -11.28 -11.47 -13.14
CA GLU A 218 -11.29 -12.81 -12.58
C GLU A 218 -10.08 -12.96 -11.64
N ASN A 219 -10.24 -13.75 -10.58
CA ASN A 219 -9.09 -14.08 -9.75
C ASN A 219 -8.07 -14.75 -10.65
N SER A 220 -6.95 -14.11 -10.88
CA SER A 220 -5.84 -14.78 -11.54
C SER A 220 -5.61 -16.06 -10.75
N LYS A 221 -5.74 -17.20 -11.37
CA LYS A 221 -5.15 -18.42 -10.82
C LYS A 221 -3.68 -18.06 -10.71
N ILE A 222 -3.24 -17.77 -9.49
CA ILE A 222 -1.82 -17.60 -9.19
C ILE A 222 -1.23 -18.84 -9.81
N ASN A 223 -0.27 -18.65 -10.70
CA ASN A 223 0.45 -19.79 -11.22
C ASN A 223 1.18 -20.33 -9.98
N GLU A 224 0.58 -21.35 -9.34
CA GLU A 224 1.04 -21.93 -8.08
C GLU A 224 2.54 -22.21 -8.16
N ARG A 225 3.04 -22.60 -9.34
CA ARG A 225 4.46 -22.84 -9.58
C ARG A 225 5.34 -21.59 -9.39
N VAL A 226 4.85 -20.39 -9.72
CA VAL A 226 5.62 -19.14 -9.52
C VAL A 226 5.57 -18.74 -8.05
N TYR A 227 4.42 -18.94 -7.41
CA TYR A 227 4.29 -18.71 -5.99
C TYR A 227 5.20 -19.67 -5.19
N ASP A 228 5.18 -20.96 -5.52
CA ASP A 228 6.02 -21.97 -4.89
C ASP A 228 7.51 -21.68 -5.11
N TYR A 229 7.90 -21.22 -6.31
CA TYR A 229 9.28 -20.87 -6.61
C TYR A 229 9.83 -19.74 -5.71
N PHE A 230 9.02 -18.72 -5.42
CA PHE A 230 9.44 -17.60 -4.57
C PHE A 230 9.26 -17.85 -3.06
N PHE A 231 8.36 -18.76 -2.68
CA PHE A 231 7.95 -18.95 -1.30
C PHE A 231 8.20 -20.37 -0.77
N ASP A 232 8.74 -21.28 -1.60
CA ASP A 232 9.17 -22.59 -1.16
C ASP A 232 10.45 -22.45 -0.31
N GLU A 233 10.35 -22.89 0.95
CA GLU A 233 11.45 -22.86 1.92
C GLU A 233 12.69 -23.64 1.42
N ASN A 234 12.49 -24.61 0.51
CA ASN A 234 13.58 -25.40 -0.06
C ASN A 234 14.36 -24.69 -1.19
N ASN A 235 13.83 -23.59 -1.76
CA ASN A 235 14.49 -22.83 -2.81
C ASN A 235 15.28 -21.62 -2.28
N GLN A 236 15.33 -21.41 -0.95
CA GLN A 236 16.01 -20.26 -0.33
C GLN A 236 17.55 -20.34 -0.38
N GLU A 237 18.14 -21.48 -0.74
CA GLU A 237 19.59 -21.64 -0.87
C GLU A 237 20.20 -20.94 -2.10
N THR A 238 19.40 -20.46 -3.04
CA THR A 238 19.89 -19.87 -4.30
C THR A 238 20.07 -18.35 -4.28
N PHE A 239 19.79 -17.67 -3.16
CA PHE A 239 19.90 -16.20 -3.01
C PHE A 239 20.94 -15.75 -1.96
N ASN A 240 21.87 -16.63 -1.57
CA ASN A 240 23.04 -16.29 -0.74
C ASN A 240 24.28 -15.99 -1.58
#